data_967fd80325464b57886813d0534408d1
#
_entry.id   967fd80325464b57886813d0534408d1
#
_cell.length_a   1.000
_cell.length_b   1.000
_cell.length_c   1.000
_cell.angle_alpha   90.00
_cell.angle_beta   90.00
_cell.angle_gamma   90.00
#
_symmetry.space_group_name_H-M   'P 1'
#
loop_
_entity.id
_entity.type
_entity.pdbx_description
1 polymer ?
#
loop_
_entity_poly.entity_id
_entity_poly.type
_entity_poly.pdbx_seq_one_letter_code
_entity_poly.pdbx_strand_id
1 'polypeptide(L)'
;MLVVDDNKVIRQLIRVNLELEGFEVVTATDGVECLDLVHRIRPDVITLDVVMPRLGGLETASVLRSDPRTRHVPIAVISACTPYEVDAGVSAGVDAFLAKPFEPSELVRMVHRLATGEDRPSVDGRSGAGRAGSTTS
;
A
#
# COMPACT_ATOMS: atom_id res chain seq x y z
N MET A 1 -5.52 -6.68 -6.36
CA MET A 1 -4.86 -6.00 -5.23
C MET A 1 -5.60 -6.28 -3.93
N LEU A 2 -4.97 -6.05 -2.80
CA LEU A 2 -5.53 -6.31 -1.48
C LEU A 2 -5.71 -5.00 -0.73
N VAL A 3 -6.92 -4.71 -0.28
CA VAL A 3 -7.27 -3.48 0.45
C VAL A 3 -7.62 -3.86 1.88
N VAL A 4 -6.86 -3.33 2.84
CA VAL A 4 -6.99 -3.69 4.26
C VAL A 4 -7.35 -2.45 5.06
N ASP A 5 -8.56 -2.43 5.58
CA ASP A 5 -9.07 -1.32 6.39
C ASP A 5 -10.23 -1.84 7.25
N ASP A 6 -10.22 -1.53 8.53
CA ASP A 6 -11.29 -2.01 9.42
C ASP A 6 -12.57 -1.18 9.30
N ASN A 7 -12.48 0.01 8.71
CA ASN A 7 -13.66 0.86 8.50
C ASN A 7 -14.37 0.44 7.22
N LYS A 8 -15.60 -0.04 7.36
CA LYS A 8 -16.37 -0.56 6.22
C LYS A 8 -16.59 0.49 5.13
N VAL A 9 -16.88 1.73 5.53
CA VAL A 9 -17.19 2.80 4.56
C VAL A 9 -15.94 3.13 3.74
N ILE A 10 -14.80 3.29 4.40
CA ILE A 10 -13.53 3.59 3.73
C ILE A 10 -13.12 2.42 2.84
N ARG A 11 -13.24 1.20 3.34
CA ARG A 11 -12.89 -0.01 2.58
C ARG A 11 -13.70 -0.10 1.29
N GLN A 12 -15.01 0.16 1.36
CA GLN A 12 -15.87 0.15 0.18
C GLN A 12 -15.55 1.30 -0.77
N LEU A 13 -15.26 2.48 -0.24
CA LEU A 13 -14.87 3.62 -1.07
C LEU A 13 -13.62 3.30 -1.89
N ILE A 14 -12.60 2.75 -1.24
CA ILE A 14 -11.36 2.38 -1.91
C ILE A 14 -11.63 1.31 -2.96
N ARG A 15 -12.35 0.26 -2.58
CA ARG A 15 -12.66 -0.85 -3.48
C ARG A 15 -13.39 -0.39 -4.74
N VAL A 16 -14.47 0.38 -4.57
CA VAL A 16 -15.29 0.79 -5.71
C VAL A 16 -14.48 1.64 -6.68
N ASN A 17 -13.72 2.60 -6.16
CA ASN A 17 -12.93 3.48 -7.03
C ASN A 17 -11.87 2.72 -7.80
N LEU A 18 -11.25 1.74 -7.18
CA LEU A 18 -10.20 0.95 -7.85
C LEU A 18 -10.82 -0.04 -8.84
N GLU A 19 -11.96 -0.64 -8.52
CA GLU A 19 -12.64 -1.53 -9.46
C GLU A 19 -13.10 -0.78 -10.70
N LEU A 20 -13.53 0.48 -10.55
CA LEU A 20 -13.90 1.32 -11.69
C LEU A 20 -12.71 1.57 -12.63
N GLU A 21 -11.50 1.50 -12.11
CA GLU A 21 -10.28 1.67 -12.91
C GLU A 21 -9.72 0.35 -13.45
N GLY A 22 -10.43 -0.74 -13.25
CA GLY A 22 -10.06 -2.02 -13.81
C GLY A 22 -9.25 -2.92 -12.90
N PHE A 23 -9.01 -2.51 -11.64
CA PHE A 23 -8.31 -3.37 -10.69
C PHE A 23 -9.23 -4.45 -10.14
N GLU A 24 -8.69 -5.65 -9.95
CA GLU A 24 -9.37 -6.69 -9.19
C GLU A 24 -9.03 -6.48 -7.72
N VAL A 25 -10.05 -6.32 -6.89
CA VAL A 25 -9.86 -5.95 -5.49
C VAL A 25 -10.41 -7.02 -4.57
N VAL A 26 -9.58 -7.47 -3.65
CA VAL A 26 -9.98 -8.30 -2.52
C VAL A 26 -9.78 -7.47 -1.27
N THR A 27 -10.67 -7.58 -0.30
CA THR A 27 -10.62 -6.77 0.92
C THR A 27 -10.36 -7.62 2.14
N ALA A 28 -9.73 -7.00 3.15
CA ALA A 28 -9.51 -7.59 4.46
C ALA A 28 -9.82 -6.52 5.51
N THR A 29 -10.17 -6.95 6.72
CA THR A 29 -10.60 -6.06 7.79
C THR A 29 -9.50 -5.74 8.78
N ASP A 30 -8.41 -6.52 8.80
CA ASP A 30 -7.27 -6.28 9.69
C ASP A 30 -6.03 -6.99 9.16
N GLY A 31 -4.93 -6.81 9.88
CA GLY A 31 -3.65 -7.39 9.47
C GLY A 31 -3.61 -8.91 9.51
N VAL A 32 -4.33 -9.53 10.43
CA VAL A 32 -4.36 -11.00 10.52
C VAL A 32 -5.01 -11.57 9.26
N GLU A 33 -6.17 -11.03 8.88
CA GLU A 33 -6.85 -11.45 7.66
C GLU A 33 -5.99 -11.19 6.42
N CYS A 34 -5.30 -10.06 6.40
CA CYS A 34 -4.37 -9.72 5.32
C CYS A 34 -3.32 -10.83 5.14
N LEU A 35 -2.68 -11.23 6.23
CA LEU A 35 -1.62 -12.23 6.17
C LEU A 35 -2.17 -13.60 5.77
N ASP A 36 -3.41 -13.91 6.16
CA ASP A 36 -4.06 -15.16 5.75
C ASP A 36 -4.34 -15.19 4.24
N LEU A 37 -4.72 -14.04 3.68
CA LEU A 37 -5.14 -13.96 2.28
C LEU A 37 -3.97 -13.78 1.30
N VAL A 38 -2.90 -13.11 1.74
CA VAL A 38 -1.88 -12.60 0.82
C VAL A 38 -1.23 -13.69 -0.02
N HIS A 39 -1.01 -14.86 0.55
CA HIS A 39 -0.34 -15.95 -0.17
C HIS A 39 -1.23 -16.61 -1.22
N ARG A 40 -2.54 -16.58 -1.01
CA ARG A 40 -3.49 -17.14 -1.97
C ARG A 40 -3.78 -16.18 -3.11
N ILE A 41 -3.89 -14.89 -2.78
CA ILE A 41 -4.29 -13.87 -3.73
C ILE A 41 -3.12 -13.40 -4.58
N ARG A 42 -1.92 -13.33 -3.99
CA ARG A 42 -0.71 -12.81 -4.64
C ARG A 42 -0.97 -11.43 -5.24
N PRO A 43 -1.33 -10.45 -4.41
CA PRO A 43 -1.67 -9.12 -4.92
C PRO A 43 -0.44 -8.43 -5.50
N ASP A 44 -0.69 -7.56 -6.46
CA ASP A 44 0.34 -6.70 -7.04
C ASP A 44 0.51 -5.38 -6.27
N VAL A 45 -0.47 -5.02 -5.42
CA VAL A 45 -0.39 -3.86 -4.52
C VAL A 45 -1.21 -4.18 -3.27
N ILE A 46 -0.73 -3.74 -2.13
CA ILE A 46 -1.45 -3.85 -0.85
C ILE A 46 -1.62 -2.45 -0.28
N THR A 47 -2.84 -2.08 0.11
CA THR A 47 -3.08 -0.86 0.88
C THR A 47 -3.45 -1.23 2.31
N LEU A 48 -2.89 -0.51 3.28
CA LEU A 48 -3.05 -0.81 4.71
C LEU A 48 -3.45 0.44 5.47
N ASP A 49 -4.50 0.33 6.30
CA ASP A 49 -4.74 1.30 7.36
C ASP A 49 -3.75 1.02 8.51
N VAL A 50 -3.45 2.03 9.32
CA VAL A 50 -2.51 1.87 10.43
C VAL A 50 -3.21 1.28 11.66
N VAL A 51 -4.32 1.87 12.06
CA VAL A 51 -5.00 1.47 13.31
C VAL A 51 -6.09 0.48 13.00
N MET A 52 -5.82 -0.80 13.29
CA MET A 52 -6.77 -1.88 13.06
C MET A 52 -6.72 -2.85 14.24
N PRO A 53 -7.83 -3.56 14.53
CA PRO A 53 -7.81 -4.56 15.59
C PRO A 53 -6.93 -5.75 15.22
N ARG A 54 -6.53 -6.49 16.21
CA ARG A 54 -5.70 -7.70 16.17
C ARG A 54 -4.29 -7.43 15.69
N LEU A 55 -4.09 -6.87 14.48
CA LEU A 55 -2.77 -6.55 13.95
C LEU A 55 -2.88 -5.30 13.10
N GLY A 56 -2.15 -4.25 13.47
CA GLY A 56 -2.18 -2.98 12.76
C GLY A 56 -1.38 -2.99 11.48
N GLY A 57 -1.52 -1.91 10.70
CA GLY A 57 -0.93 -1.84 9.37
C GLY A 57 0.59 -1.82 9.36
N LEU A 58 1.21 -1.12 10.32
CA LEU A 58 2.68 -1.04 10.36
C LEU A 58 3.30 -2.39 10.72
N GLU A 59 2.70 -3.09 11.67
CA GLU A 59 3.13 -4.43 12.04
C GLU A 59 2.94 -5.40 10.88
N THR A 60 1.81 -5.28 10.18
CA THR A 60 1.52 -6.11 9.01
C THR A 60 2.57 -5.88 7.92
N ALA A 61 2.93 -4.62 7.67
CA ALA A 61 3.95 -4.27 6.68
C ALA A 61 5.30 -4.92 7.04
N SER A 62 5.67 -4.86 8.31
CA SER A 62 6.92 -5.49 8.77
C SER A 62 6.93 -6.99 8.51
N VAL A 63 5.83 -7.68 8.78
CA VAL A 63 5.73 -9.12 8.53
C VAL A 63 5.83 -9.41 7.04
N LEU A 64 5.14 -8.63 6.20
CA LEU A 64 5.18 -8.81 4.75
C LEU A 64 6.60 -8.63 4.20
N ARG A 65 7.33 -7.65 4.72
CA ARG A 65 8.72 -7.41 4.28
C ARG A 65 9.69 -8.47 4.75
N SER A 66 9.38 -9.15 5.86
CA SER A 66 10.21 -10.22 6.40
C SER A 66 10.06 -11.54 5.65
N ASP A 67 8.97 -11.70 4.90
CA ASP A 67 8.66 -12.95 4.20
C ASP A 67 9.16 -12.86 2.75
N PRO A 68 10.07 -13.77 2.33
CA PRO A 68 10.57 -13.74 0.94
C PRO A 68 9.48 -13.83 -0.12
N ARG A 69 8.32 -14.39 0.22
CA ARG A 69 7.22 -14.54 -0.74
C ARG A 69 6.45 -13.24 -0.96
N THR A 70 6.54 -12.28 -0.04
CA THR A 70 5.74 -11.05 -0.09
C THR A 70 6.57 -9.77 -0.03
N ARG A 71 7.87 -9.86 0.27
CA ARG A 71 8.69 -8.67 0.49
C ARG A 71 8.82 -7.76 -0.72
N HIS A 72 8.50 -8.27 -1.91
CA HIS A 72 8.57 -7.50 -3.15
C HIS A 72 7.27 -6.76 -3.48
N VAL A 73 6.18 -7.05 -2.77
CA VAL A 73 4.89 -6.47 -3.09
C VAL A 73 4.83 -5.01 -2.65
N PRO A 74 4.45 -4.08 -3.53
CA PRO A 74 4.28 -2.67 -3.14
C PRO A 74 3.23 -2.51 -2.05
N ILE A 75 3.56 -1.71 -1.04
CA ILE A 75 2.68 -1.45 0.10
C ILE A 75 2.46 0.05 0.23
N ALA A 76 1.20 0.46 0.29
CA ALA A 76 0.81 1.84 0.58
C ALA A 76 0.06 1.89 1.91
N VAL A 77 0.37 2.88 2.73
CA VAL A 77 -0.39 3.15 3.96
C VAL A 77 -1.37 4.27 3.69
N ILE A 78 -2.65 4.04 4.02
CA ILE A 78 -3.72 5.03 3.89
C ILE A 78 -4.24 5.29 5.30
N SER A 79 -3.84 6.43 5.88
CA SER A 79 -4.11 6.74 7.29
C SER A 79 -4.08 8.24 7.51
N ALA A 80 -4.07 8.68 8.78
CA ALA A 80 -3.88 10.09 9.10
C ALA A 80 -2.51 10.59 8.66
N CYS A 81 -1.55 9.71 8.49
CA CYS A 81 -0.17 10.01 8.06
C CYS A 81 0.49 11.04 8.98
N THR A 82 0.37 10.82 10.29
CA THR A 82 1.09 11.61 11.26
C THR A 82 2.59 11.43 11.04
N PRO A 83 3.44 12.37 11.48
CA PRO A 83 4.89 12.20 11.34
C PRO A 83 5.39 10.88 11.93
N TYR A 84 4.83 10.46 13.08
CA TYR A 84 5.18 9.17 13.67
C TYR A 84 4.85 8.01 12.73
N GLU A 85 3.65 8.03 12.15
CA GLU A 85 3.21 6.95 11.26
C GLU A 85 4.06 6.88 10.01
N VAL A 86 4.40 8.05 9.45
CA VAL A 86 5.24 8.09 8.24
C VAL A 86 6.64 7.55 8.55
N ASP A 87 7.26 8.00 9.65
CA ASP A 87 8.59 7.53 10.02
C ASP A 87 8.60 6.03 10.29
N ALA A 88 7.60 5.54 11.04
CA ALA A 88 7.49 4.12 11.34
C ALA A 88 7.21 3.30 10.09
N GLY A 89 6.42 3.85 9.16
CA GLY A 89 6.12 3.19 7.89
C GLY A 89 7.35 3.06 7.01
N VAL A 90 8.15 4.12 6.91
CA VAL A 90 9.41 4.06 6.16
C VAL A 90 10.32 2.98 6.74
N SER A 91 10.43 2.94 8.08
CA SER A 91 11.23 1.91 8.75
C SER A 91 10.69 0.49 8.50
N ALA A 92 9.38 0.36 8.36
CA ALA A 92 8.74 -0.94 8.10
C ALA A 92 8.77 -1.33 6.62
N GLY A 93 9.28 -0.47 5.74
CA GLY A 93 9.39 -0.78 4.31
C GLY A 93 8.16 -0.42 3.48
N VAL A 94 7.36 0.54 3.95
CA VAL A 94 6.19 1.04 3.20
C VAL A 94 6.68 1.89 2.03
N ASP A 95 6.06 1.70 0.86
CA ASP A 95 6.48 2.38 -0.37
C ASP A 95 5.80 3.72 -0.59
N ALA A 96 4.58 3.90 -0.08
CA ALA A 96 3.83 5.15 -0.33
C ALA A 96 2.85 5.41 0.82
N PHE A 97 2.45 6.67 0.93
CA PHE A 97 1.52 7.12 1.97
C PHE A 97 0.44 7.99 1.34
N LEU A 98 -0.80 7.80 1.77
CA LEU A 98 -1.93 8.64 1.36
C LEU A 98 -2.70 9.06 2.60
N ALA A 99 -2.78 10.37 2.83
CA ALA A 99 -3.43 10.90 4.03
C ALA A 99 -4.95 10.89 3.88
N LYS A 100 -5.64 10.51 4.94
CA LYS A 100 -7.10 10.64 5.03
C LYS A 100 -7.45 12.03 5.57
N PRO A 101 -8.48 12.69 5.03
CA PRO A 101 -9.29 12.27 3.89
C PRO A 101 -8.52 12.48 2.58
N PHE A 102 -8.81 11.65 1.60
CA PHE A 102 -8.15 11.71 0.29
C PHE A 102 -9.17 11.88 -0.83
N GLU A 103 -8.70 12.40 -1.97
CA GLU A 103 -9.50 12.43 -3.18
C GLU A 103 -9.37 11.08 -3.91
N PRO A 104 -10.46 10.55 -4.47
CA PRO A 104 -10.38 9.28 -5.21
C PRO A 104 -9.32 9.29 -6.31
N SER A 105 -9.11 10.44 -6.98
CA SER A 105 -8.09 10.55 -8.02
C SER A 105 -6.67 10.38 -7.48
N GLU A 106 -6.42 10.84 -6.24
CA GLU A 106 -5.12 10.65 -5.60
C GLU A 106 -4.86 9.17 -5.32
N LEU A 107 -5.89 8.48 -4.84
CA LEU A 107 -5.81 7.04 -4.58
C LEU A 107 -5.48 6.29 -5.87
N VAL A 108 -6.22 6.57 -6.92
CA VAL A 108 -6.05 5.87 -8.20
C VAL A 108 -4.65 6.11 -8.77
N ARG A 109 -4.17 7.35 -8.75
CA ARG A 109 -2.82 7.66 -9.24
C ARG A 109 -1.75 6.92 -8.46
N MET A 110 -1.86 6.92 -7.12
CA MET A 110 -0.89 6.24 -6.28
C MET A 110 -0.84 4.75 -6.58
N VAL A 111 -2.00 4.10 -6.67
CA VAL A 111 -2.08 2.67 -6.92
C VAL A 111 -1.54 2.34 -8.30
N HIS A 112 -1.85 3.14 -9.33
CA HIS A 112 -1.30 2.94 -10.66
C HIS A 112 0.23 2.99 -10.66
N ARG A 113 0.81 3.99 -10.00
CA ARG A 113 2.27 4.12 -9.95
C ARG A 113 2.91 2.94 -9.24
N LEU A 114 2.31 2.48 -8.14
CA LEU A 114 2.83 1.32 -7.43
C LEU A 114 2.71 0.04 -8.26
N ALA A 115 1.57 -0.15 -8.93
CA ALA A 115 1.35 -1.34 -9.74
C ALA A 115 2.29 -1.41 -10.94
N THR A 116 2.66 -0.26 -11.50
CA THR A 116 3.58 -0.19 -12.64
C THR A 116 5.04 -0.07 -12.24
N GLY A 117 5.32 0.16 -10.96
CA GLY A 117 6.67 0.34 -10.45
C GLY A 117 7.24 1.73 -10.65
N GLU A 118 6.46 2.70 -11.10
CA GLU A 118 6.96 4.04 -11.40
C GLU A 118 7.42 4.80 -10.17
N ASP A 119 6.79 4.55 -9.01
CA ASP A 119 7.10 5.23 -7.76
C ASP A 119 8.26 4.60 -7.00
N ARG A 120 8.80 3.50 -7.49
CA ARG A 120 9.81 2.75 -6.74
C ARG A 120 11.19 3.23 -7.10
N PRO A 121 12.08 3.40 -6.11
CA PRO A 121 13.46 3.79 -6.43
C PRO A 121 14.10 2.77 -7.34
N SER A 122 14.91 3.26 -8.28
CA SER A 122 15.67 2.38 -9.13
C SER A 122 16.79 1.73 -8.32
N VAL A 123 16.84 0.40 -8.33
CA VAL A 123 17.88 -0.33 -7.62
C VAL A 123 19.16 -0.45 -8.45
N ASP A 124 19.08 -0.17 -9.75
CA ASP A 124 20.24 -0.25 -10.64
C ASP A 124 20.86 1.12 -10.93
N GLY A 125 20.36 2.18 -10.30
CA GLY A 125 20.96 3.51 -10.34
C GLY A 125 20.56 4.37 -11.52
N ARG A 126 19.60 4.05 -12.22
CA ARG A 126 19.15 4.98 -13.23
C ARG A 126 18.65 6.26 -12.66
N SER A 127 18.70 6.29 -12.63
CA SER A 127 18.14 7.21 -12.23
C SER A 127 17.79 8.04 -12.24
N GLY A 128 18.02 7.78 -12.30
CA GLY A 128 17.81 8.31 -11.96
C GLY A 128 17.41 8.90 -12.30
N ALA A 129 17.79 8.90 -12.67
CA ALA A 129 17.34 9.29 -12.79
C ALA A 129 16.62 9.60 -13.12
N GLY A 130 16.55 9.48 -13.44
CA GLY A 130 15.91 9.60 -13.34
C GLY A 130 15.11 9.91 -13.51
N ARG A 131 15.28 9.81 -13.65
CA ARG A 131 14.58 10.03 -13.31
C ARG A 131 14.28 10.44 -12.87
N ALA A 132 14.62 10.58 -12.84
CA ALA A 132 14.32 10.80 -12.16
C ALA A 132 13.96 11.27 -11.88
N GLY A 133 14.21 11.36 -12.12
CA GLY A 133 13.96 11.57 -11.54
C GLY A 133 13.40 11.84 -11.45
N SER A 134 13.69 11.66 -11.62
CA SER A 134 13.17 11.64 -11.26
C SER A 134 12.61 11.68 -10.89
N THR A 135 12.87 11.58 -10.84
CA THR A 135 12.38 11.40 -10.32
C THR A 135 11.86 11.53 -9.86
N THR A 136 12.18 11.51 -9.86
CA THR A 136 11.67 11.48 -9.31
C THR A 136 11.13 11.64 -8.93
N SER A 137 11.46 11.52 -8.96
CA SER A 137 10.91 11.62 -8.38
C SER A 137 10.56 11.75 -8.06
#